data_5601082b8c60a3e3dc53296bba4a3bf7
#
_entry.id   5601082b8c60a3e3dc53296bba4a3bf7
#
_cell.length_a   1.000
_cell.length_b   1.000
_cell.length_c   1.000
_cell.angle_alpha   90.00
_cell.angle_beta   90.00
_cell.angle_gamma   90.00
#
_symmetry.space_group_name_H-M   'P 1'
#
loop_
_entity.id
_entity.type
_entity.pdbx_description
1 polymer ?
#
loop_
_entity_poly.entity_id
_entity_poly.type
_entity_poly.pdbx_seq_one_letter_code
_entity_poly.pdbx_strand_id
1 'polypeptide(L)'
;EYSAACDQRLTYISGFTGSTATAVVLADSALLFTDGRYHVQAAQQLSRAWTLHRVGEPHVASWREWLQGPDVPRGAYVGMDASLVSYKDAVTLKAALASRGVTLVFPEANLVDDIWGEARPEPMLEPVYEYKLQFAGVHAAEKLAKLREWLREQGTSSAYVISALDEVAWLLNLRGASIPCHPVFPAYMSVPPHPA
;
A
#
# COMPACT_ATOMS: atom_id res chain seq x y z
N GLU A 1 -7.43 1.02 -1.75
CA GLU A 1 -8.86 1.28 -1.55
C GLU A 1 -9.58 0.06 -1.00
N TYR A 2 -9.48 -1.08 -1.68
CA TYR A 2 -9.97 -2.34 -1.14
C TYR A 2 -8.78 -3.15 -0.64
N SER A 3 -8.79 -3.52 0.62
CA SER A 3 -7.76 -4.34 1.25
C SER A 3 -8.39 -5.57 1.89
N ALA A 4 -7.63 -6.66 1.97
CA ALA A 4 -8.06 -7.83 2.72
C ALA A 4 -8.22 -7.49 4.20
N ALA A 5 -9.06 -8.23 4.92
CA ALA A 5 -9.31 -7.97 6.34
C ALA A 5 -8.01 -8.01 7.17
N CYS A 6 -7.11 -8.93 6.86
CA CYS A 6 -5.79 -9.05 7.50
C CYS A 6 -4.84 -7.86 7.25
N ASP A 7 -5.14 -6.99 6.26
CA ASP A 7 -4.33 -5.83 5.91
C ASP A 7 -4.93 -4.51 6.39
N GLN A 8 -6.07 -4.54 7.06
CA GLN A 8 -6.76 -3.35 7.58
C GLN A 8 -6.15 -2.84 8.90
N ARG A 9 -4.83 -2.70 8.93
CA ARG A 9 -4.06 -2.24 10.10
C ARG A 9 -4.52 -0.90 10.62
N LEU A 10 -4.82 0.03 9.71
CA LEU A 10 -5.30 1.37 10.10
C LEU A 10 -6.64 1.29 10.83
N THR A 11 -7.57 0.49 10.33
CA THR A 11 -8.87 0.26 10.99
C THR A 11 -8.68 -0.38 12.36
N TYR A 12 -7.78 -1.36 12.46
CA TYR A 12 -7.50 -2.04 13.73
C TYR A 12 -7.03 -1.07 14.82
N ILE A 13 -6.04 -0.22 14.53
CA ILE A 13 -5.46 0.66 15.55
C ILE A 13 -6.29 1.91 15.84
N SER A 14 -7.08 2.42 14.88
CA SER A 14 -7.78 3.70 15.00
C SER A 14 -9.30 3.60 15.07
N GLY A 15 -9.88 2.48 14.64
CA GLY A 15 -11.32 2.34 14.41
C GLY A 15 -11.82 3.05 13.15
N PHE A 16 -10.96 3.74 12.39
CA PHE A 16 -11.34 4.45 11.17
C PHE A 16 -11.48 3.49 9.99
N THR A 17 -12.65 3.52 9.33
CA THR A 17 -13.00 2.61 8.22
C THR A 17 -13.01 3.26 6.84
N GLY A 18 -12.56 4.50 6.71
CA GLY A 18 -12.43 5.18 5.42
C GLY A 18 -11.28 4.60 4.57
N SER A 19 -11.37 4.72 3.26
CA SER A 19 -10.43 4.09 2.33
C SER A 19 -9.10 4.83 2.16
N THR A 20 -8.96 6.04 2.72
CA THR A 20 -7.74 6.84 2.57
C THR A 20 -7.42 7.60 3.84
N ALA A 21 -6.38 7.17 4.53
CA ALA A 21 -5.76 7.90 5.63
C ALA A 21 -4.36 7.39 5.93
N THR A 22 -3.61 8.17 6.71
CA THR A 22 -2.31 7.77 7.28
C THR A 22 -2.33 8.03 8.78
N ALA A 23 -1.91 7.05 9.56
CA ALA A 23 -1.71 7.20 10.99
C ALA A 23 -0.24 7.51 11.30
N VAL A 24 -0.01 8.42 12.23
CA VAL A 24 1.29 8.65 12.85
C VAL A 24 1.10 8.44 14.36
N VAL A 25 1.81 7.48 14.92
CA VAL A 25 1.71 7.11 16.34
C VAL A 25 3.00 7.51 17.04
N LEU A 26 2.85 8.24 18.14
CA LEU A 26 3.94 8.66 19.01
C LEU A 26 3.82 7.92 20.36
N ALA A 27 4.74 8.19 21.27
CA ALA A 27 4.75 7.54 22.57
C ALA A 27 3.48 7.84 23.42
N ASP A 28 2.92 9.02 23.27
CA ASP A 28 1.83 9.55 24.12
C ASP A 28 0.62 10.10 23.31
N SER A 29 0.66 10.05 22.01
CA SER A 29 -0.37 10.59 21.14
C SER A 29 -0.45 9.88 19.80
N ALA A 30 -1.58 10.00 19.13
CA ALA A 30 -1.79 9.43 17.81
C ALA A 30 -2.51 10.40 16.89
N LEU A 31 -2.08 10.49 15.64
CA LEU A 31 -2.57 11.42 14.64
C LEU A 31 -3.12 10.65 13.46
N LEU A 32 -4.29 11.05 12.95
CA LEU A 32 -4.86 10.52 11.71
C LEU A 32 -4.96 11.64 10.68
N PHE A 33 -4.33 11.44 9.54
CA PHE A 33 -4.35 12.34 8.40
C PHE A 33 -5.28 11.78 7.32
N THR A 34 -6.37 12.50 6.99
CA THR A 34 -7.30 12.11 5.93
C THR A 34 -7.83 13.32 5.18
N ASP A 35 -8.34 13.10 3.98
CA ASP A 35 -8.87 14.16 3.12
C ASP A 35 -10.36 14.49 3.37
N GLY A 36 -10.87 15.52 2.69
CA GLY A 36 -12.21 16.07 2.90
C GLY A 36 -13.36 15.09 2.73
N ARG A 37 -13.18 13.99 2.01
CA ARG A 37 -14.19 12.93 1.84
C ARG A 37 -14.53 12.25 3.16
N TYR A 38 -13.59 12.26 4.10
CA TYR A 38 -13.66 11.48 5.34
C TYR A 38 -13.59 12.28 6.62
N HIS A 39 -13.52 13.62 6.58
CA HIS A 39 -13.41 14.44 7.80
C HIS A 39 -14.54 14.19 8.81
N VAL A 40 -15.79 14.09 8.32
CA VAL A 40 -16.96 13.85 9.19
C VAL A 40 -16.92 12.44 9.75
N GLN A 41 -16.66 11.44 8.90
CA GLN A 41 -16.58 10.05 9.33
C GLN A 41 -15.46 9.84 10.36
N ALA A 42 -14.27 10.36 10.10
CA ALA A 42 -13.15 10.27 11.02
C ALA A 42 -13.44 10.92 12.37
N ALA A 43 -14.07 12.09 12.36
CA ALA A 43 -14.46 12.77 13.60
C ALA A 43 -15.46 11.98 14.45
N GLN A 44 -16.28 11.13 13.82
CA GLN A 44 -17.24 10.26 14.51
C GLN A 44 -16.63 8.95 15.00
N GLN A 45 -15.66 8.40 14.26
CA GLN A 45 -15.10 7.08 14.52
C GLN A 45 -13.89 7.10 15.46
N LEU A 46 -13.08 8.16 15.40
CA LEU A 46 -11.87 8.27 16.20
C LEU A 46 -12.19 8.44 17.69
N SER A 47 -11.48 7.70 18.51
CA SER A 47 -11.51 7.91 19.96
C SER A 47 -10.78 9.20 20.36
N ARG A 48 -10.91 9.62 21.63
CA ARG A 48 -10.24 10.81 22.16
C ARG A 48 -8.72 10.73 22.19
N ALA A 49 -8.15 9.53 21.98
CA ALA A 49 -6.71 9.33 21.90
C ALA A 49 -6.12 9.78 20.56
N TRP A 50 -6.96 10.01 19.55
CA TRP A 50 -6.56 10.40 18.22
C TRP A 50 -6.83 11.87 17.95
N THR A 51 -5.86 12.53 17.33
CA THR A 51 -6.03 13.88 16.76
C THR A 51 -6.25 13.76 15.25
N LEU A 52 -7.37 14.31 14.76
CA LEU A 52 -7.70 14.33 13.34
C LEU A 52 -7.01 15.52 12.65
N HIS A 53 -6.16 15.23 11.68
CA HIS A 53 -5.60 16.21 10.74
C HIS A 53 -6.42 16.23 9.45
N ARG A 54 -7.14 17.31 9.21
CA ARG A 54 -8.04 17.51 8.06
C ARG A 54 -7.28 17.98 6.85
N VAL A 55 -6.57 17.08 6.19
CA VAL A 55 -5.76 17.39 5.00
C VAL A 55 -6.62 18.00 3.90
N GLY A 56 -6.14 19.11 3.34
CA GLY A 56 -6.88 19.91 2.34
C GLY A 56 -7.56 21.15 2.91
N GLU A 57 -7.70 21.27 4.23
CA GLU A 57 -8.08 22.55 4.84
C GLU A 57 -6.89 23.52 4.88
N PRO A 58 -7.15 24.84 4.85
CA PRO A 58 -6.08 25.83 4.94
C PRO A 58 -5.19 25.62 6.17
N HIS A 59 -3.89 25.69 5.97
CA HIS A 59 -2.85 25.57 7.01
C HIS A 59 -2.73 24.19 7.68
N VAL A 60 -3.41 23.16 7.18
CA VAL A 60 -3.26 21.79 7.65
C VAL A 60 -2.22 21.06 6.82
N ALA A 61 -1.12 20.69 7.45
CA ALA A 61 -0.04 19.94 6.82
C ALA A 61 -0.46 18.50 6.50
N SER A 62 0.03 17.96 5.39
CA SER A 62 0.01 16.53 5.14
C SER A 62 0.89 15.78 6.15
N TRP A 63 0.73 14.47 6.30
CA TRP A 63 1.58 13.69 7.21
C TRP A 63 3.07 13.79 6.87
N ARG A 64 3.43 13.92 5.58
CA ARG A 64 4.82 14.10 5.16
C ARG A 64 5.38 15.45 5.58
N GLU A 65 4.61 16.50 5.44
CA GLU A 65 4.99 17.85 5.88
C GLU A 65 5.03 17.94 7.41
N TRP A 66 4.09 17.31 8.11
CA TRP A 66 4.06 17.25 9.55
C TRP A 66 5.32 16.55 10.13
N LEU A 67 5.73 15.43 9.54
CA LEU A 67 6.98 14.74 9.93
C LEU A 67 8.24 15.59 9.72
N GLN A 68 8.18 16.59 8.87
CA GLN A 68 9.25 17.56 8.65
C GLN A 68 9.04 18.85 9.47
N GLY A 69 7.96 18.94 10.22
CA GLY A 69 7.60 20.08 11.04
C GLY A 69 8.33 20.14 12.38
N PRO A 70 8.02 21.17 13.17
CA PRO A 70 8.67 21.42 14.45
C PRO A 70 8.27 20.40 15.54
N ASP A 71 7.15 19.71 15.37
CA ASP A 71 6.64 18.73 16.33
C ASP A 71 7.49 17.44 16.38
N VAL A 72 8.30 17.18 15.34
CA VAL A 72 9.25 16.09 15.30
C VAL A 72 10.66 16.61 15.67
N PRO A 73 11.21 16.26 16.84
CA PRO A 73 12.48 16.79 17.28
C PRO A 73 13.66 16.27 16.45
N ARG A 74 14.72 17.07 16.36
CA ARG A 74 15.99 16.62 15.78
C ARG A 74 16.53 15.42 16.57
N GLY A 75 17.05 14.44 15.85
CA GLY A 75 17.54 13.18 16.45
C GLY A 75 16.44 12.12 16.63
N ALA A 76 15.18 12.45 16.31
CA ALA A 76 14.09 11.46 16.34
C ALA A 76 14.27 10.38 15.27
N TYR A 77 13.66 9.23 15.54
CA TYR A 77 13.53 8.12 14.60
C TYR A 77 12.06 8.00 14.16
N VAL A 78 11.86 7.87 12.88
CA VAL A 78 10.54 7.60 12.26
C VAL A 78 10.56 6.18 11.71
N GLY A 79 9.73 5.30 12.25
CA GLY A 79 9.57 3.91 11.80
C GLY A 79 8.52 3.79 10.70
N MET A 80 8.79 2.98 9.70
CA MET A 80 7.85 2.66 8.62
C MET A 80 8.07 1.23 8.13
N ASP A 81 6.99 0.52 7.84
CA ASP A 81 7.08 -0.81 7.25
C ASP A 81 7.55 -0.72 5.79
N ALA A 82 8.67 -1.36 5.48
CA ALA A 82 9.28 -1.35 4.15
C ALA A 82 8.38 -2.01 3.08
N SER A 83 7.51 -2.93 3.47
CA SER A 83 6.58 -3.62 2.55
C SER A 83 5.38 -2.76 2.14
N LEU A 84 5.11 -1.67 2.87
CA LEU A 84 3.95 -0.80 2.68
C LEU A 84 4.29 0.56 2.06
N VAL A 85 5.52 0.76 1.63
CA VAL A 85 5.99 2.02 1.02
C VAL A 85 6.71 1.75 -0.30
N SER A 86 6.48 2.58 -1.31
CA SER A 86 7.25 2.48 -2.55
C SER A 86 8.71 2.88 -2.32
N TYR A 87 9.63 2.28 -3.06
CA TYR A 87 11.06 2.65 -3.00
C TYR A 87 11.28 4.15 -3.24
N LYS A 88 10.57 4.72 -4.22
CA LYS A 88 10.64 6.14 -4.54
C LYS A 88 10.19 7.02 -3.36
N ASP A 89 9.08 6.67 -2.75
CA ASP A 89 8.56 7.42 -1.58
C ASP A 89 9.49 7.28 -0.38
N ALA A 90 10.02 6.08 -0.13
CA ALA A 90 10.97 5.83 0.95
C ALA A 90 12.25 6.66 0.79
N VAL A 91 12.84 6.70 -0.42
CA VAL A 91 14.06 7.49 -0.69
C VAL A 91 13.77 8.99 -0.54
N THR A 92 12.65 9.48 -1.08
CA THR A 92 12.26 10.88 -0.99
C THR A 92 12.03 11.31 0.46
N LEU A 93 11.28 10.51 1.22
CA LEU A 93 11.00 10.79 2.63
C LEU A 93 12.28 10.73 3.48
N LYS A 94 13.15 9.73 3.23
CA LYS A 94 14.44 9.61 3.93
C LYS A 94 15.31 10.84 3.75
N ALA A 95 15.43 11.35 2.53
CA ALA A 95 16.20 12.55 2.24
C ALA A 95 15.60 13.79 2.92
N ALA A 96 14.28 13.95 2.88
CA ALA A 96 13.58 15.06 3.50
C ALA A 96 13.74 15.05 5.04
N LEU A 97 13.57 13.92 5.69
CA LEU A 97 13.76 13.76 7.14
C LEU A 97 15.22 13.99 7.55
N ALA A 98 16.19 13.45 6.79
CA ALA A 98 17.61 13.63 7.07
C ALA A 98 18.02 15.12 7.06
N SER A 99 17.44 15.95 6.18
CA SER A 99 17.69 17.39 6.15
C SER A 99 17.26 18.10 7.45
N ARG A 100 16.33 17.49 8.18
CA ARG A 100 15.85 17.96 9.50
C ARG A 100 16.57 17.31 10.67
N GLY A 101 17.50 16.39 10.41
CA GLY A 101 18.19 15.62 11.44
C GLY A 101 17.32 14.53 12.06
N VAL A 102 16.32 14.05 11.32
CA VAL A 102 15.44 12.93 11.68
C VAL A 102 15.84 11.70 10.87
N THR A 103 15.84 10.53 11.48
CA THR A 103 16.25 9.28 10.83
C THR A 103 15.03 8.42 10.48
N LEU A 104 14.88 8.06 9.20
CA LEU A 104 13.90 7.06 8.77
C LEU A 104 14.48 5.66 8.99
N VAL A 105 13.74 4.81 9.68
CA VAL A 105 14.11 3.41 9.96
C VAL A 105 13.02 2.45 9.47
N PHE A 106 13.40 1.23 9.13
CA PHE A 106 12.50 0.17 8.71
C PHE A 106 12.64 -1.00 9.70
N PRO A 107 11.73 -1.12 10.68
CA PRO A 107 11.67 -2.27 11.58
C PRO A 107 11.48 -3.58 10.81
N GLU A 108 12.03 -4.67 11.33
CA GLU A 108 11.89 -6.01 10.73
C GLU A 108 10.43 -6.51 10.77
N ALA A 109 9.70 -6.16 11.84
CA ALA A 109 8.28 -6.50 12.00
C ALA A 109 7.42 -5.23 11.98
N ASN A 110 6.19 -5.37 11.50
CA ASN A 110 5.20 -4.32 11.60
C ASN A 110 4.65 -4.27 13.03
N LEU A 111 4.86 -3.17 13.73
CA LEU A 111 4.44 -3.01 15.13
C LEU A 111 2.93 -3.15 15.33
N VAL A 112 2.12 -2.87 14.32
CA VAL A 112 0.67 -3.09 14.38
C VAL A 112 0.35 -4.58 14.33
N ASP A 113 1.09 -5.35 13.53
CA ASP A 113 0.91 -6.81 13.46
C ASP A 113 1.27 -7.47 14.80
N ASP A 114 2.31 -6.98 15.47
CA ASP A 114 2.73 -7.47 16.78
C ASP A 114 1.62 -7.29 17.84
N ILE A 115 0.97 -6.12 17.88
CA ILE A 115 -0.11 -5.87 18.84
C ILE A 115 -1.44 -6.50 18.42
N TRP A 116 -1.65 -6.75 17.13
CA TRP A 116 -2.83 -7.44 16.63
C TRP A 116 -2.78 -8.94 16.95
N GLY A 117 -1.59 -9.53 16.84
CA GLY A 117 -1.31 -10.89 17.25
C GLY A 117 -2.28 -11.91 16.65
N GLU A 118 -2.71 -12.86 17.47
CA GLU A 118 -3.62 -13.94 17.07
C GLU A 118 -5.04 -13.46 16.67
N ALA A 119 -5.41 -12.23 17.03
CA ALA A 119 -6.69 -11.65 16.62
C ALA A 119 -6.69 -11.12 15.18
N ARG A 120 -5.54 -11.08 14.53
CA ARG A 120 -5.43 -10.69 13.12
C ARG A 120 -6.10 -11.75 12.24
N PRO A 121 -7.05 -11.36 11.35
CA PRO A 121 -7.66 -12.31 10.44
C PRO A 121 -6.62 -13.02 9.57
N GLU A 122 -6.82 -14.31 9.33
CA GLU A 122 -6.00 -15.05 8.38
C GLU A 122 -6.16 -14.48 6.96
N PRO A 123 -5.10 -14.49 6.14
CA PRO A 123 -5.20 -14.15 4.73
C PRO A 123 -6.22 -15.04 4.04
N MET A 124 -7.18 -14.43 3.34
CA MET A 124 -8.17 -15.20 2.57
C MET A 124 -7.50 -15.79 1.33
N LEU A 125 -7.19 -17.07 1.38
CA LEU A 125 -6.57 -17.82 0.27
C LEU A 125 -7.65 -18.51 -0.56
N GLU A 126 -8.43 -17.74 -1.29
CA GLU A 126 -9.42 -18.28 -2.22
C GLU A 126 -8.76 -18.88 -3.46
N PRO A 127 -9.32 -19.95 -4.05
CA PRO A 127 -8.79 -20.55 -5.25
C PRO A 127 -8.71 -19.54 -6.41
N VAL A 128 -7.57 -19.57 -7.09
CA VAL A 128 -7.41 -18.85 -8.36
C VAL A 128 -8.05 -19.65 -9.48
N TYR A 129 -8.85 -19.01 -10.31
CA TYR A 129 -9.59 -19.66 -11.39
C TYR A 129 -9.36 -18.98 -12.73
N GLU A 130 -9.53 -19.74 -13.80
CA GLU A 130 -9.40 -19.26 -15.18
C GLU A 130 -10.57 -18.33 -15.56
N TYR A 131 -10.24 -17.16 -16.09
CA TYR A 131 -11.22 -16.26 -16.68
C TYR A 131 -11.43 -16.63 -18.15
N LYS A 132 -12.61 -17.18 -18.45
CA LYS A 132 -12.93 -17.79 -19.75
C LYS A 132 -12.67 -16.84 -20.92
N LEU A 133 -12.15 -17.39 -22.02
CA LEU A 133 -11.81 -16.64 -23.23
C LEU A 133 -12.96 -15.78 -23.79
N GLN A 134 -14.19 -16.28 -23.71
CA GLN A 134 -15.37 -15.52 -24.16
C GLN A 134 -15.54 -14.16 -23.46
N PHE A 135 -15.01 -14.00 -22.25
CA PHE A 135 -15.01 -12.74 -21.49
C PHE A 135 -13.67 -12.00 -21.59
N ALA A 136 -12.56 -12.73 -21.72
CA ALA A 136 -11.23 -12.16 -21.83
C ALA A 136 -10.91 -11.61 -23.23
N GLY A 137 -11.55 -12.13 -24.27
CA GLY A 137 -11.39 -11.74 -25.67
C GLY A 137 -10.10 -12.21 -26.34
N VAL A 138 -8.99 -12.30 -25.60
CA VAL A 138 -7.65 -12.66 -26.10
C VAL A 138 -7.02 -13.68 -25.16
N HIS A 139 -6.34 -14.67 -25.71
CA HIS A 139 -5.58 -15.66 -24.94
C HIS A 139 -4.41 -15.04 -24.17
N ALA A 140 -4.13 -15.54 -22.98
CA ALA A 140 -2.98 -15.10 -22.18
C ALA A 140 -1.65 -15.26 -22.93
N ALA A 141 -1.51 -16.36 -23.67
CA ALA A 141 -0.33 -16.60 -24.50
C ALA A 141 -0.08 -15.49 -25.55
N GLU A 142 -1.14 -14.97 -26.18
CA GLU A 142 -1.02 -13.88 -27.16
C GLU A 142 -0.62 -12.56 -26.49
N LYS A 143 -1.16 -12.27 -25.30
CA LYS A 143 -0.78 -11.08 -24.50
C LYS A 143 0.69 -11.15 -24.09
N LEU A 144 1.14 -12.31 -23.61
CA LEU A 144 2.54 -12.56 -23.27
C LEU A 144 3.47 -12.45 -24.48
N ALA A 145 3.06 -12.97 -25.64
CA ALA A 145 3.83 -12.85 -26.86
C ALA A 145 4.05 -11.39 -27.27
N LYS A 146 2.97 -10.58 -27.24
CA LYS A 146 3.05 -9.12 -27.52
C LYS A 146 3.94 -8.37 -26.54
N LEU A 147 3.86 -8.69 -25.24
CA LEU A 147 4.73 -8.08 -24.24
C LEU A 147 6.19 -8.45 -24.47
N ARG A 148 6.48 -9.71 -24.79
CA ARG A 148 7.84 -10.16 -25.11
C ARG A 148 8.39 -9.53 -26.41
N GLU A 149 7.54 -9.35 -27.41
CA GLU A 149 7.90 -8.64 -28.65
C GLU A 149 8.30 -7.20 -28.34
N TRP A 150 7.46 -6.49 -27.60
CA TRP A 150 7.76 -5.13 -27.16
C TRP A 150 9.07 -5.05 -26.35
N LEU A 151 9.33 -6.00 -25.44
CA LEU A 151 10.59 -6.05 -24.67
C LEU A 151 11.81 -6.21 -25.58
N ARG A 152 11.71 -7.04 -26.62
CA ARG A 152 12.80 -7.23 -27.60
C ARG A 152 13.05 -5.97 -28.42
N GLU A 153 11.99 -5.26 -28.83
CA GLU A 153 12.10 -4.00 -29.56
C GLU A 153 12.78 -2.90 -28.74
N GLN A 154 12.63 -2.92 -27.41
CA GLN A 154 13.37 -2.01 -26.53
C GLN A 154 14.88 -2.32 -26.45
N GLY A 155 15.34 -3.41 -27.08
CA GLY A 155 16.74 -3.81 -27.08
C GLY A 155 17.28 -4.22 -25.70
N THR A 156 16.39 -4.61 -24.79
CA THR A 156 16.77 -4.95 -23.42
C THR A 156 16.83 -6.48 -23.23
N SER A 157 17.81 -6.95 -22.47
CA SER A 157 17.85 -8.32 -21.96
C SER A 157 17.09 -8.44 -20.63
N SER A 158 16.43 -7.37 -20.20
CA SER A 158 15.80 -7.23 -18.89
C SER A 158 14.39 -7.81 -18.88
N ALA A 159 13.95 -8.31 -17.74
CA ALA A 159 12.57 -8.74 -17.54
C ALA A 159 11.66 -7.56 -17.21
N TYR A 160 10.39 -7.67 -17.58
CA TYR A 160 9.34 -6.76 -17.13
C TYR A 160 8.71 -7.30 -15.84
N VAL A 161 8.79 -6.52 -14.76
CA VAL A 161 8.24 -6.89 -13.45
C VAL A 161 6.87 -6.24 -13.28
N ILE A 162 5.87 -7.04 -12.95
CA ILE A 162 4.50 -6.62 -12.71
C ILE A 162 4.18 -6.86 -11.23
N SER A 163 3.80 -5.80 -10.52
CA SER A 163 3.39 -5.84 -9.12
C SER A 163 1.93 -5.48 -8.91
N ALA A 164 1.25 -4.90 -9.90
CA ALA A 164 -0.16 -4.60 -9.84
C ALA A 164 -0.98 -5.88 -10.03
N LEU A 165 -1.83 -6.20 -9.04
CA LEU A 165 -2.56 -7.47 -8.99
C LEU A 165 -3.55 -7.63 -10.15
N ASP A 166 -4.19 -6.54 -10.56
CA ASP A 166 -5.11 -6.49 -11.70
C ASP A 166 -4.40 -6.70 -13.04
N GLU A 167 -3.18 -6.17 -13.19
CA GLU A 167 -2.34 -6.40 -14.38
C GLU A 167 -1.93 -7.86 -14.48
N VAL A 168 -1.48 -8.48 -13.38
CA VAL A 168 -1.17 -9.92 -13.34
C VAL A 168 -2.39 -10.75 -13.70
N ALA A 169 -3.53 -10.47 -13.07
CA ALA A 169 -4.79 -11.16 -13.31
C ALA A 169 -5.26 -11.01 -14.77
N TRP A 170 -5.16 -9.80 -15.34
CA TRP A 170 -5.51 -9.53 -16.73
C TRP A 170 -4.59 -10.23 -17.73
N LEU A 171 -3.28 -10.16 -17.50
CA LEU A 171 -2.27 -10.72 -18.41
C LEU A 171 -2.40 -12.24 -18.52
N LEU A 172 -2.66 -12.91 -17.40
CA LEU A 172 -2.78 -14.37 -17.31
C LEU A 172 -4.20 -14.90 -17.55
N ASN A 173 -5.20 -14.05 -17.72
CA ASN A 173 -6.62 -14.45 -17.73
C ASN A 173 -7.00 -15.26 -16.47
N LEU A 174 -6.51 -14.84 -15.31
CA LEU A 174 -6.82 -15.45 -14.03
C LEU A 174 -7.59 -14.48 -13.14
N ARG A 175 -8.38 -15.02 -12.24
CA ARG A 175 -9.10 -14.27 -11.21
C ARG A 175 -9.00 -14.98 -9.88
N GLY A 176 -9.15 -14.22 -8.80
CA GLY A 176 -9.26 -14.72 -7.45
C GLY A 176 -10.29 -13.91 -6.66
N ALA A 177 -10.45 -14.22 -5.38
CA ALA A 177 -11.38 -13.54 -4.48
C ALA A 177 -10.72 -13.16 -3.14
N SER A 178 -9.39 -13.02 -3.14
CA SER A 178 -8.63 -12.71 -1.91
C SER A 178 -8.90 -11.31 -1.35
N ILE A 179 -9.44 -10.40 -2.16
CA ILE A 179 -9.79 -9.04 -1.76
C ILE A 179 -11.28 -8.81 -2.04
N PRO A 180 -12.08 -8.37 -1.07
CA PRO A 180 -13.50 -8.08 -1.26
C PRO A 180 -13.73 -7.10 -2.40
N CYS A 181 -14.73 -7.37 -3.25
CA CYS A 181 -15.11 -6.54 -4.40
C CYS A 181 -14.03 -6.36 -5.48
N HIS A 182 -12.92 -7.10 -5.40
CA HIS A 182 -11.81 -7.01 -6.34
C HIS A 182 -11.37 -8.42 -6.76
N PRO A 183 -11.62 -8.84 -8.02
CA PRO A 183 -11.41 -10.24 -8.44
C PRO A 183 -9.94 -10.52 -8.77
N VAL A 184 -9.05 -10.25 -7.83
CA VAL A 184 -7.60 -10.43 -7.94
C VAL A 184 -7.09 -11.39 -6.88
N PHE A 185 -5.83 -11.74 -6.95
CA PHE A 185 -5.10 -12.58 -6.00
C PHE A 185 -3.69 -12.02 -5.78
N PRO A 186 -3.10 -12.18 -4.60
CA PRO A 186 -1.74 -11.73 -4.33
C PRO A 186 -0.73 -12.45 -5.21
N ALA A 187 -0.02 -11.71 -6.05
CA ALA A 187 1.00 -12.25 -6.93
C ALA A 187 1.97 -11.16 -7.41
N TYR A 188 3.19 -11.59 -7.71
CA TYR A 188 4.15 -10.82 -8.50
C TYR A 188 4.51 -11.62 -9.74
N MET A 189 4.79 -10.94 -10.83
CA MET A 189 5.14 -11.60 -12.08
C MET A 189 6.38 -10.96 -12.69
N SER A 190 7.27 -11.80 -13.23
CA SER A 190 8.39 -11.38 -14.05
C SER A 190 8.27 -12.01 -15.43
N VAL A 191 8.31 -11.18 -16.47
CA VAL A 191 8.21 -11.62 -17.86
C VAL A 191 9.54 -11.34 -18.56
N PRO A 192 10.36 -12.36 -18.84
CA PRO A 192 11.58 -12.20 -19.63
C PRO A 192 11.23 -12.04 -21.12
N PRO A 193 12.14 -11.44 -21.94
CA PRO A 193 11.94 -11.24 -23.38
C PRO A 193 11.90 -12.56 -24.17
N HIS A 194 12.46 -13.63 -23.61
CA HIS A 194 12.41 -14.98 -24.16
C HIS A 194 11.70 -15.91 -23.18
N PRO A 195 10.92 -16.90 -23.66
CA PRO A 195 10.42 -17.95 -22.78
C PRO A 195 11.60 -18.73 -22.17
N ALA A 196 11.40 -19.16 -20.90
CA ALA A 196 12.34 -20.04 -20.21
C ALA A 196 12.32 -21.43 -20.82
#